data_ed4c19263a3578ab01cd95fa813cc93a
#
_entry.id   ed4c19263a3578ab01cd95fa813cc93a
#
_cell.length_a   1.000
_cell.length_b   1.000
_cell.length_c   1.000
_cell.angle_alpha   90.00
_cell.angle_beta   90.00
_cell.angle_gamma   90.00
#
_symmetry.space_group_name_H-M   'P 1'
#
loop_
_entity.id
_entity.type
_entity.pdbx_description
1 polymer ?
#
loop_
_entity_poly.entity_id
_entity_poly.type
_entity_poly.pdbx_seq_one_letter_code
_entity_poly.pdbx_strand_id
1 'polypeptide(L)'
;ALTAGAAETAAPQRIIDIRTDDISLILSAAPGEEIRFLHFGGRIDDPAPLAGYRSYRHPDHNTEDVAYPAFGGRNYHEPALRVTHADGDLNTELRYVSHTSKQLSDKNVTETVVKMTDCCQALDVELVFTAYARENVITTHAVIRNREKGPVTLHSFYSSSLPLKADKYLLTHLYGAWAREAQVDHTLLTHGSKSIASTREVRTTHTENPAFLLTLNSDSFSETYGEVIAGALAWSGNFRLNFEVDEFDVLTVLAGANPNASEYRLRPGETFTT
;
A
#
# COMPACT_ATOMS: atom_id res chain seq x y z
N ALA A 1 -33.24 -25.17 -23.44
CA ALA A 1 -31.90 -24.98 -24.02
C ALA A 1 -31.18 -23.96 -23.15
N LEU A 2 -30.26 -24.41 -22.28
CA LEU A 2 -29.34 -23.56 -21.54
C LEU A 2 -28.26 -23.10 -22.52
N THR A 3 -28.26 -21.83 -22.89
CA THR A 3 -27.13 -21.21 -23.57
C THR A 3 -25.95 -21.15 -22.62
N ALA A 4 -24.93 -21.94 -22.90
CA ALA A 4 -23.65 -21.80 -22.25
C ALA A 4 -23.12 -20.37 -22.54
N GLY A 5 -23.08 -19.52 -21.53
CA GLY A 5 -22.42 -18.23 -21.61
C GLY A 5 -20.95 -18.47 -21.96
N ALA A 6 -20.48 -17.84 -23.03
CA ALA A 6 -19.07 -17.82 -23.37
C ALA A 6 -18.29 -17.33 -22.12
N ALA A 7 -17.35 -18.12 -21.64
CA ALA A 7 -16.43 -17.70 -20.63
C ALA A 7 -15.66 -16.50 -21.20
N GLU A 8 -15.89 -15.34 -20.65
CA GLU A 8 -15.12 -14.13 -20.97
C GLU A 8 -13.66 -14.46 -20.67
N THR A 9 -12.84 -14.54 -21.71
CA THR A 9 -11.41 -14.82 -21.54
C THR A 9 -10.80 -13.63 -20.79
N ALA A 10 -10.49 -13.82 -19.51
CA ALA A 10 -9.87 -12.81 -18.70
C ALA A 10 -8.62 -12.26 -19.41
N ALA A 11 -8.45 -10.94 -19.40
CA ALA A 11 -7.28 -10.30 -20.00
C ALA A 11 -5.98 -10.89 -19.40
N PRO A 12 -4.92 -11.02 -20.21
CA PRO A 12 -3.67 -11.61 -19.72
C PRO A 12 -3.08 -10.74 -18.60
N GLN A 13 -2.72 -11.39 -17.50
CA GLN A 13 -2.05 -10.74 -16.38
C GLN A 13 -0.63 -10.30 -16.78
N ARG A 14 -0.27 -9.11 -16.39
CA ARG A 14 1.08 -8.55 -16.54
C ARG A 14 1.77 -8.54 -15.19
N ILE A 15 2.97 -9.05 -15.14
CA ILE A 15 3.84 -8.93 -13.97
C ILE A 15 4.53 -7.57 -13.99
N ILE A 16 4.45 -6.86 -12.89
CA ILE A 16 5.19 -5.62 -12.62
C ILE A 16 6.20 -5.95 -11.54
N ASP A 17 7.46 -5.99 -11.94
CA ASP A 17 8.56 -6.43 -11.10
C ASP A 17 9.42 -5.23 -10.71
N ILE A 18 9.34 -4.87 -9.43
CA ILE A 18 10.08 -3.77 -8.81
C ILE A 18 11.14 -4.40 -7.93
N ARG A 19 12.40 -4.35 -8.37
CA ARG A 19 13.46 -5.11 -7.73
C ARG A 19 14.67 -4.28 -7.36
N THR A 20 15.36 -4.73 -6.33
CA THR A 20 16.71 -4.34 -5.95
C THR A 20 17.69 -5.50 -6.19
N ASP A 21 18.90 -5.44 -5.64
CA ASP A 21 19.85 -6.54 -5.77
C ASP A 21 19.38 -7.81 -5.02
N ASP A 22 18.72 -7.67 -3.84
CA ASP A 22 18.37 -8.80 -2.99
C ASP A 22 16.86 -8.95 -2.73
N ILE A 23 16.03 -7.97 -3.05
CA ILE A 23 14.59 -8.04 -2.81
C ILE A 23 13.77 -7.79 -4.07
N SER A 24 12.54 -8.33 -4.07
CA SER A 24 11.52 -8.07 -5.08
C SER A 24 10.21 -7.65 -4.44
N LEU A 25 9.56 -6.61 -5.02
CA LEU A 25 8.17 -6.29 -4.86
C LEU A 25 7.48 -6.59 -6.19
N ILE A 26 6.54 -7.53 -6.18
CA ILE A 26 5.90 -8.02 -7.40
C ILE A 26 4.41 -7.76 -7.34
N LEU A 27 3.93 -7.07 -8.37
CA LEU A 27 2.50 -6.83 -8.59
C LEU A 27 2.05 -7.57 -9.85
N SER A 28 0.76 -7.86 -9.91
CA SER A 28 0.13 -8.28 -11.15
C SER A 28 -1.05 -7.37 -11.50
N ALA A 29 -1.25 -7.15 -12.78
CA ALA A 29 -2.30 -6.30 -13.29
C ALA A 29 -2.82 -6.77 -14.64
N ALA A 30 -4.12 -6.62 -14.86
CA ALA A 30 -4.71 -6.73 -16.19
C ALA A 30 -5.50 -5.44 -16.48
N PRO A 31 -5.58 -5.01 -17.74
CA PRO A 31 -6.34 -3.81 -18.11
C PRO A 31 -7.79 -3.87 -17.61
N GLY A 32 -8.23 -2.83 -16.90
CA GLY A 32 -9.56 -2.75 -16.32
C GLY A 32 -9.78 -3.56 -15.04
N GLU A 33 -8.75 -4.24 -14.51
CA GLU A 33 -8.78 -4.98 -13.25
C GLU A 33 -8.10 -4.19 -12.13
N GLU A 34 -8.32 -4.61 -10.88
CA GLU A 34 -7.54 -4.15 -9.74
C GLU A 34 -6.09 -4.63 -9.83
N ILE A 35 -5.17 -3.84 -9.30
CA ILE A 35 -3.77 -4.25 -9.17
C ILE A 35 -3.64 -5.18 -7.96
N ARG A 36 -2.99 -6.32 -8.17
CA ARG A 36 -2.73 -7.33 -7.16
C ARG A 36 -1.32 -7.25 -6.64
N PHE A 37 -1.18 -7.38 -5.35
CA PHE A 37 0.09 -7.57 -4.70
C PHE A 37 0.40 -9.07 -4.63
N LEU A 38 1.55 -9.49 -5.12
CA LEU A 38 1.90 -10.92 -5.16
C LEU A 38 3.04 -11.28 -4.22
N HIS A 39 4.03 -10.40 -4.08
CA HIS A 39 5.22 -10.71 -3.29
C HIS A 39 5.94 -9.46 -2.81
N PHE A 40 6.47 -9.50 -1.61
CA PHE A 40 7.52 -8.62 -1.11
C PHE A 40 8.44 -9.42 -0.18
N GLY A 41 9.70 -9.48 -0.50
CA GLY A 41 10.68 -10.27 0.24
C GLY A 41 11.92 -10.56 -0.59
N GLY A 42 12.59 -11.68 -0.31
CA GLY A 42 13.77 -12.11 -1.05
C GLY A 42 13.55 -12.11 -2.56
N ARG A 43 14.59 -11.79 -3.31
CA ARG A 43 14.55 -11.64 -4.76
C ARG A 43 14.04 -12.89 -5.47
N ILE A 44 13.14 -12.71 -6.40
CA ILE A 44 12.64 -13.74 -7.32
C ILE A 44 13.25 -13.44 -8.71
N ASP A 45 14.11 -14.34 -9.20
CA ASP A 45 14.80 -14.14 -10.47
C ASP A 45 13.87 -14.24 -11.68
N ASP A 46 12.91 -15.18 -11.65
CA ASP A 46 11.89 -15.33 -12.67
C ASP A 46 10.48 -15.23 -12.07
N PRO A 47 9.87 -14.04 -12.08
CA PRO A 47 8.51 -13.85 -11.57
C PRO A 47 7.40 -14.23 -12.57
N ALA A 48 7.74 -14.59 -13.82
CA ALA A 48 6.74 -14.87 -14.87
C ALA A 48 5.71 -15.94 -14.49
N PRO A 49 6.04 -17.03 -13.78
CA PRO A 49 5.06 -18.02 -13.34
C PRO A 49 3.98 -17.46 -12.43
N LEU A 50 4.26 -16.37 -11.70
CA LEU A 50 3.29 -15.72 -10.83
C LEU A 50 2.11 -15.09 -11.60
N ALA A 51 2.23 -14.86 -12.90
CA ALA A 51 1.12 -14.40 -13.74
C ALA A 51 -0.08 -15.38 -13.76
N GLY A 52 0.16 -16.64 -13.45
CA GLY A 52 -0.86 -17.67 -13.30
C GLY A 52 -1.59 -17.67 -11.95
N TYR A 53 -1.04 -16.98 -10.97
CA TYR A 53 -1.63 -16.93 -9.62
C TYR A 53 -2.99 -16.21 -9.65
N ARG A 54 -3.97 -16.81 -8.99
CA ARG A 54 -5.29 -16.23 -8.78
C ARG A 54 -5.63 -16.36 -7.30
N SER A 55 -5.82 -15.23 -6.64
CA SER A 55 -6.36 -15.24 -5.29
C SER A 55 -7.79 -15.74 -5.31
N TYR A 56 -8.15 -16.50 -4.29
CA TYR A 56 -9.54 -16.91 -4.10
C TYR A 56 -10.37 -15.68 -3.73
N ARG A 57 -11.45 -15.44 -4.46
CA ARG A 57 -12.41 -14.37 -4.16
C ARG A 57 -13.70 -14.99 -3.65
N HIS A 58 -13.92 -14.92 -2.35
CA HIS A 58 -15.21 -15.26 -1.79
C HIS A 58 -16.19 -14.09 -2.00
N PRO A 59 -17.49 -14.35 -2.33
CA PRO A 59 -18.47 -13.27 -2.54
C PRO A 59 -18.66 -12.34 -1.35
N ASP A 60 -18.48 -12.86 -0.14
CA ASP A 60 -18.76 -12.16 1.12
C ASP A 60 -17.51 -11.63 1.83
N HIS A 61 -16.32 -11.82 1.23
CA HIS A 61 -15.06 -11.42 1.85
C HIS A 61 -14.34 -10.38 1.02
N ASN A 62 -13.45 -9.67 1.70
CA ASN A 62 -12.57 -8.68 1.11
C ASN A 62 -11.67 -9.30 0.03
N THR A 63 -11.14 -8.46 -0.82
CA THR A 63 -10.07 -8.85 -1.75
C THR A 63 -8.73 -8.66 -1.06
N GLU A 64 -8.16 -9.76 -0.58
CA GLU A 64 -7.01 -9.80 0.31
C GLU A 64 -5.72 -9.19 -0.24
N ASP A 65 -5.55 -9.16 -1.54
CA ASP A 65 -4.28 -8.85 -2.20
C ASP A 65 -4.29 -7.57 -3.05
N VAL A 66 -5.24 -6.65 -2.81
CA VAL A 66 -5.27 -5.37 -3.53
C VAL A 66 -4.09 -4.51 -3.12
N ALA A 67 -3.29 -4.08 -4.10
CA ALA A 67 -2.06 -3.32 -3.84
C ALA A 67 -2.31 -1.91 -3.27
N TYR A 68 -3.45 -1.29 -3.58
CA TYR A 68 -3.82 0.03 -3.06
C TYR A 68 -5.34 0.12 -2.91
N PRO A 69 -5.90 -0.33 -1.79
CA PRO A 69 -7.35 -0.38 -1.58
C PRO A 69 -7.93 1.01 -1.43
N ALA A 70 -8.98 1.32 -2.21
CA ALA A 70 -9.78 2.52 -2.05
C ALA A 70 -11.07 2.20 -1.31
N PHE A 71 -11.70 3.23 -0.71
CA PHE A 71 -13.02 3.08 -0.11
C PHE A 71 -14.09 2.90 -1.19
N GLY A 72 -14.71 1.76 -1.19
CA GLY A 72 -15.71 1.36 -2.18
C GLY A 72 -15.45 -0.04 -2.72
N GLY A 73 -16.23 -0.43 -3.72
CA GLY A 73 -16.14 -1.76 -4.27
C GLY A 73 -16.32 -2.85 -3.21
N ARG A 74 -15.32 -3.69 -3.05
CA ARG A 74 -15.32 -4.81 -2.11
C ARG A 74 -14.24 -4.69 -1.04
N ASN A 75 -13.79 -3.49 -0.73
CA ASN A 75 -12.84 -3.27 0.36
C ASN A 75 -13.60 -3.03 1.68
N TYR A 76 -13.42 -3.92 2.66
CA TYR A 76 -14.06 -3.88 3.97
C TYR A 76 -13.10 -3.50 5.10
N HIS A 77 -11.82 -3.27 4.80
CA HIS A 77 -10.78 -2.84 5.73
C HIS A 77 -10.47 -1.35 5.59
N GLU A 78 -9.56 -0.85 6.40
CA GLU A 78 -9.15 0.54 6.27
C GLU A 78 -8.59 0.82 4.86
N PRO A 79 -9.17 1.77 4.11
CA PRO A 79 -8.72 2.06 2.76
C PRO A 79 -7.46 2.94 2.77
N ALA A 80 -6.55 2.67 1.84
CA ALA A 80 -5.42 3.56 1.57
C ALA A 80 -5.88 4.91 1.00
N LEU A 81 -6.98 4.91 0.25
CA LEU A 81 -7.59 6.11 -0.32
C LEU A 81 -9.09 6.19 0.01
N ARG A 82 -9.52 7.32 0.58
CA ARG A 82 -10.93 7.64 0.76
C ARG A 82 -11.22 9.05 0.24
N VAL A 83 -12.15 9.13 -0.71
CA VAL A 83 -12.50 10.36 -1.43
C VAL A 83 -13.99 10.63 -1.28
N THR A 84 -14.39 11.89 -1.13
CA THR A 84 -15.72 12.34 -1.51
C THR A 84 -15.62 13.00 -2.88
N HIS A 85 -16.27 12.41 -3.87
CA HIS A 85 -16.31 12.89 -5.25
C HIS A 85 -17.12 14.18 -5.38
N ALA A 86 -17.01 14.85 -6.53
CA ALA A 86 -17.66 16.16 -6.75
C ALA A 86 -19.18 16.11 -6.68
N ASP A 87 -19.80 14.97 -6.94
CA ASP A 87 -21.24 14.72 -6.84
C ASP A 87 -21.68 14.22 -5.44
N GLY A 88 -20.72 14.03 -4.53
CA GLY A 88 -20.96 13.55 -3.16
C GLY A 88 -20.86 12.04 -3.00
N ASP A 89 -20.59 11.28 -4.07
CA ASP A 89 -20.33 9.84 -3.98
C ASP A 89 -19.04 9.57 -3.20
N LEU A 90 -19.01 8.46 -2.49
CA LEU A 90 -17.85 8.00 -1.71
C LEU A 90 -17.18 6.77 -2.33
N ASN A 91 -17.84 6.12 -3.29
CA ASN A 91 -17.34 4.90 -3.89
C ASN A 91 -16.22 5.20 -4.89
N THR A 92 -15.06 4.59 -4.69
CA THR A 92 -13.88 4.71 -5.55
C THR A 92 -13.39 3.32 -5.90
N GLU A 93 -13.40 2.95 -7.18
CA GLU A 93 -12.92 1.66 -7.66
C GLU A 93 -11.77 1.85 -8.65
N LEU A 94 -10.55 1.75 -8.16
CA LEU A 94 -9.35 1.95 -8.97
C LEU A 94 -9.07 0.75 -9.88
N ARG A 95 -8.88 1.03 -11.17
CA ARG A 95 -8.61 0.03 -12.22
C ARG A 95 -7.28 0.34 -12.91
N TYR A 96 -6.50 -0.70 -13.14
CA TYR A 96 -5.23 -0.59 -13.83
C TYR A 96 -5.40 -0.11 -15.28
N VAL A 97 -4.54 0.85 -15.66
CA VAL A 97 -4.46 1.40 -17.02
C VAL A 97 -3.15 0.98 -17.69
N SER A 98 -2.03 1.29 -17.07
CA SER A 98 -0.70 1.03 -17.63
C SER A 98 0.38 1.14 -16.57
N HIS A 99 1.58 0.70 -16.88
CA HIS A 99 2.77 1.01 -16.09
C HIS A 99 3.97 1.29 -16.98
N THR A 100 4.94 1.99 -16.41
CA THR A 100 6.24 2.24 -17.04
C THR A 100 7.33 2.07 -16.02
N SER A 101 8.45 1.46 -16.42
CA SER A 101 9.65 1.39 -15.60
C SER A 101 10.79 2.07 -16.34
N LYS A 102 11.51 2.94 -15.65
CA LYS A 102 12.59 3.73 -16.21
C LYS A 102 13.77 3.75 -15.25
N GLN A 103 14.94 3.40 -15.78
CA GLN A 103 16.19 3.62 -15.07
C GLN A 103 16.51 5.12 -15.06
N LEU A 104 16.79 5.66 -13.89
CA LEU A 104 17.11 7.07 -13.71
C LEU A 104 18.58 7.38 -14.13
N SER A 105 19.00 8.63 -13.94
CA SER A 105 20.38 9.06 -14.22
C SER A 105 21.42 8.27 -13.42
N ASP A 106 21.11 7.95 -12.17
CA ASP A 106 21.83 6.92 -11.43
C ASP A 106 21.32 5.55 -11.90
N LYS A 107 22.21 4.78 -12.53
CA LYS A 107 21.89 3.45 -13.08
C LYS A 107 21.50 2.40 -12.04
N ASN A 108 21.71 2.68 -10.75
CA ASN A 108 21.27 1.82 -9.65
C ASN A 108 19.84 2.12 -9.19
N VAL A 109 19.21 3.16 -9.77
CA VAL A 109 17.88 3.60 -9.37
C VAL A 109 16.89 3.41 -10.51
N THR A 110 15.82 2.66 -10.25
CA THR A 110 14.73 2.43 -11.20
C THR A 110 13.43 2.96 -10.63
N GLU A 111 12.75 3.81 -11.39
CA GLU A 111 11.41 4.29 -11.06
C GLU A 111 10.38 3.51 -11.86
N THR A 112 9.37 2.99 -11.17
CA THR A 112 8.21 2.32 -11.77
C THR A 112 6.96 3.08 -11.39
N VAL A 113 6.22 3.55 -12.40
CA VAL A 113 4.94 4.26 -12.23
C VAL A 113 3.82 3.36 -12.71
N VAL A 114 2.87 3.06 -11.81
CA VAL A 114 1.69 2.24 -12.10
C VAL A 114 0.46 3.13 -12.08
N LYS A 115 -0.22 3.24 -13.23
CA LYS A 115 -1.36 4.14 -13.41
C LYS A 115 -2.67 3.41 -13.25
N MET A 116 -3.55 4.02 -12.46
CA MET A 116 -4.92 3.59 -12.23
C MET A 116 -5.89 4.73 -12.52
N THR A 117 -7.11 4.40 -12.84
CA THR A 117 -8.23 5.34 -12.95
C THR A 117 -9.43 4.78 -12.21
N ASP A 118 -10.26 5.63 -11.65
CA ASP A 118 -11.54 5.19 -11.12
C ASP A 118 -12.46 4.74 -12.27
N CYS A 119 -13.24 3.68 -12.08
CA CYS A 119 -14.12 3.15 -13.11
C CYS A 119 -15.35 4.02 -13.40
N CYS A 120 -15.76 4.85 -12.45
CA CYS A 120 -17.00 5.60 -12.49
C CYS A 120 -16.79 7.12 -12.48
N GLN A 121 -15.74 7.59 -11.81
CA GLN A 121 -15.44 9.00 -11.64
C GLN A 121 -14.13 9.38 -12.36
N ALA A 122 -13.96 10.65 -12.67
CA ALA A 122 -12.77 11.13 -13.36
C ALA A 122 -11.63 11.42 -12.35
N LEU A 123 -11.17 10.38 -11.68
CA LEU A 123 -10.07 10.42 -10.71
C LEU A 123 -8.95 9.47 -11.16
N ASP A 124 -7.72 9.96 -11.23
CA ASP A 124 -6.55 9.13 -11.52
C ASP A 124 -5.66 9.01 -10.31
N VAL A 125 -5.05 7.83 -10.15
CA VAL A 125 -4.04 7.55 -9.12
C VAL A 125 -2.84 6.89 -9.78
N GLU A 126 -1.65 7.41 -9.48
CA GLU A 126 -0.39 6.76 -9.85
C GLU A 126 0.31 6.28 -8.59
N LEU A 127 0.69 5.02 -8.56
CA LEU A 127 1.64 4.51 -7.55
C LEU A 127 3.04 4.61 -8.13
N VAL A 128 3.90 5.32 -7.43
CA VAL A 128 5.29 5.53 -7.84
C VAL A 128 6.18 4.74 -6.91
N PHE A 129 6.94 3.81 -7.46
CA PHE A 129 7.92 3.01 -6.75
C PHE A 129 9.30 3.38 -7.25
N THR A 130 10.23 3.68 -6.33
CA THR A 130 11.63 3.92 -6.68
C THR A 130 12.48 2.88 -5.97
N ALA A 131 13.09 2.00 -6.76
CA ALA A 131 13.96 0.94 -6.28
C ALA A 131 15.43 1.39 -6.34
N TYR A 132 16.10 1.37 -5.20
CA TYR A 132 17.52 1.65 -5.02
C TYR A 132 18.24 0.30 -4.91
N ALA A 133 18.84 -0.16 -6.03
CA ALA A 133 19.29 -1.54 -6.16
C ALA A 133 20.32 -1.94 -5.09
N ARG A 134 21.36 -1.16 -4.90
CA ARG A 134 22.47 -1.47 -3.98
C ARG A 134 22.09 -1.32 -2.50
N GLU A 135 21.20 -0.37 -2.21
CA GLU A 135 20.76 -0.06 -0.86
C GLU A 135 19.68 -1.04 -0.36
N ASN A 136 19.11 -1.86 -1.25
CA ASN A 136 17.99 -2.74 -0.98
C ASN A 136 16.77 -1.99 -0.40
N VAL A 137 16.50 -0.80 -0.94
CA VAL A 137 15.40 0.06 -0.51
C VAL A 137 14.43 0.28 -1.67
N ILE A 138 13.14 0.18 -1.39
CA ILE A 138 12.07 0.61 -2.29
C ILE A 138 11.28 1.70 -1.59
N THR A 139 11.23 2.89 -2.19
CA THR A 139 10.34 3.96 -1.72
C THR A 139 9.05 3.93 -2.53
N THR A 140 7.95 4.35 -1.90
CA THR A 140 6.65 4.42 -2.56
C THR A 140 5.88 5.66 -2.15
N HIS A 141 5.13 6.23 -3.08
CA HIS A 141 4.14 7.28 -2.84
C HIS A 141 3.02 7.21 -3.87
N ALA A 142 1.91 7.87 -3.58
CA ALA A 142 0.79 8.00 -4.50
C ALA A 142 0.68 9.41 -5.04
N VAL A 143 0.29 9.53 -6.30
CA VAL A 143 -0.03 10.80 -6.97
C VAL A 143 -1.50 10.74 -7.37
N ILE A 144 -2.33 11.62 -6.80
CA ILE A 144 -3.77 11.64 -6.98
C ILE A 144 -4.14 12.87 -7.81
N ARG A 145 -4.85 12.67 -8.91
CA ARG A 145 -5.24 13.75 -9.83
C ARG A 145 -6.75 13.81 -9.98
N ASN A 146 -7.30 14.97 -9.67
CA ASN A 146 -8.70 15.24 -9.91
C ASN A 146 -8.92 15.71 -11.37
N ARG A 147 -9.68 14.93 -12.16
CA ARG A 147 -10.14 15.28 -13.51
C ARG A 147 -11.64 15.53 -13.57
N GLU A 148 -12.33 15.50 -12.41
CA GLU A 148 -13.74 15.82 -12.33
C GLU A 148 -14.00 17.32 -12.59
N LYS A 149 -15.25 17.66 -12.82
CA LYS A 149 -15.67 19.06 -13.07
C LYS A 149 -15.75 19.90 -11.80
N GLY A 150 -15.86 19.26 -10.64
CA GLY A 150 -15.92 19.86 -9.32
C GLY A 150 -14.75 19.46 -8.43
N PRO A 151 -14.61 20.09 -7.25
CA PRO A 151 -13.60 19.71 -6.28
C PRO A 151 -13.96 18.38 -5.62
N VAL A 152 -12.95 17.56 -5.36
CA VAL A 152 -13.06 16.34 -4.53
C VAL A 152 -12.42 16.58 -3.17
N THR A 153 -12.83 15.82 -2.16
CA THR A 153 -12.22 15.88 -0.83
C THR A 153 -11.54 14.56 -0.51
N LEU A 154 -10.22 14.61 -0.28
CA LEU A 154 -9.43 13.47 0.16
C LEU A 154 -9.49 13.40 1.68
N HIS A 155 -10.00 12.28 2.25
CA HIS A 155 -10.11 12.05 3.69
C HIS A 155 -8.98 11.16 4.22
N SER A 156 -8.59 10.13 3.46
CA SER A 156 -7.37 9.36 3.68
C SER A 156 -6.62 9.21 2.36
N PHE A 157 -5.30 9.30 2.44
CA PHE A 157 -4.41 9.26 1.28
C PHE A 157 -3.04 8.76 1.72
N TYR A 158 -2.99 7.47 2.06
CA TYR A 158 -1.75 6.84 2.48
C TYR A 158 -0.75 6.76 1.32
N SER A 159 0.53 6.90 1.64
CA SER A 159 1.62 6.81 0.66
C SER A 159 1.92 5.37 0.27
N SER A 160 1.61 4.43 1.16
CA SER A 160 1.92 3.01 0.99
C SER A 160 0.80 2.13 1.52
N SER A 161 0.56 1.03 0.82
CA SER A 161 -0.22 -0.12 1.28
C SER A 161 0.58 -1.38 1.00
N LEU A 162 0.80 -2.21 2.02
CA LEU A 162 1.59 -3.44 1.93
C LEU A 162 0.79 -4.59 2.56
N PRO A 163 0.08 -5.41 1.76
CA PRO A 163 -0.54 -6.63 2.23
C PRO A 163 0.51 -7.75 2.34
N LEU A 164 0.52 -8.44 3.48
CA LEU A 164 1.46 -9.52 3.80
C LEU A 164 0.70 -10.70 4.38
N LYS A 165 1.13 -11.92 4.07
CA LYS A 165 0.56 -13.13 4.65
C LYS A 165 1.63 -13.95 5.33
N ALA A 166 1.44 -14.22 6.62
CA ALA A 166 2.32 -15.02 7.46
C ALA A 166 1.52 -15.64 8.62
N ASP A 167 2.09 -16.64 9.27
CA ASP A 167 1.45 -17.27 10.44
C ASP A 167 1.55 -16.40 11.70
N LYS A 168 2.55 -15.51 11.74
CA LYS A 168 2.80 -14.61 12.87
C LYS A 168 3.40 -13.30 12.41
N TYR A 169 3.09 -12.23 13.13
CA TYR A 169 3.59 -10.88 12.90
C TYR A 169 4.07 -10.26 14.20
N LEU A 170 5.38 -10.11 14.37
CA LEU A 170 5.94 -9.37 15.51
C LEU A 170 6.31 -7.96 15.07
N LEU A 171 5.55 -6.99 15.55
CA LEU A 171 5.82 -5.57 15.33
C LEU A 171 6.77 -5.04 16.40
N THR A 172 7.85 -4.42 15.95
CA THR A 172 8.78 -3.67 16.82
C THR A 172 8.78 -2.22 16.41
N HIS A 173 8.60 -1.32 17.36
CA HIS A 173 8.64 0.11 17.11
C HIS A 173 9.26 0.87 18.27
N LEU A 174 9.56 2.15 18.04
CA LEU A 174 10.16 3.04 19.02
C LEU A 174 9.14 4.07 19.48
N TYR A 175 9.07 4.26 20.80
CA TYR A 175 8.28 5.31 21.42
C TYR A 175 9.14 6.07 22.43
N GLY A 176 8.63 7.15 23.01
CA GLY A 176 9.40 7.85 24.03
C GLY A 176 8.70 9.05 24.61
N ALA A 177 9.47 9.70 25.48
CA ALA A 177 9.13 10.97 26.09
C ALA A 177 10.42 11.79 26.24
N TRP A 178 10.32 13.04 26.65
CA TRP A 178 11.49 13.84 26.95
C TRP A 178 12.38 13.17 28.00
N ALA A 179 13.67 13.07 27.73
CA ALA A 179 14.69 12.34 28.51
C ALA A 179 14.42 10.80 28.62
N ARG A 180 13.57 10.25 27.77
CA ARG A 180 13.28 8.81 27.64
C ARG A 180 12.94 8.46 26.19
N GLU A 181 13.73 8.95 25.27
CA GLU A 181 13.57 8.73 23.82
C GLU A 181 13.95 7.29 23.46
N ALA A 182 13.43 6.84 22.31
CA ALA A 182 13.78 5.57 21.67
C ALA A 182 13.62 4.33 22.56
N GLN A 183 12.54 4.26 23.33
CA GLN A 183 12.17 3.03 24.03
C GLN A 183 11.63 2.03 23.02
N VAL A 184 12.06 0.78 23.13
CA VAL A 184 11.62 -0.30 22.23
C VAL A 184 10.34 -0.95 22.77
N ASP A 185 9.34 -1.11 21.90
CA ASP A 185 8.16 -1.91 22.17
C ASP A 185 8.04 -3.05 21.15
N HIS A 186 7.65 -4.23 21.64
CA HIS A 186 7.39 -5.41 20.84
C HIS A 186 5.93 -5.83 21.01
N THR A 187 5.19 -5.92 19.93
CA THR A 187 3.79 -6.33 19.94
C THR A 187 3.57 -7.48 18.98
N LEU A 188 3.13 -8.64 19.47
CA LEU A 188 2.60 -9.69 18.60
C LEU A 188 1.24 -9.23 18.09
N LEU A 189 1.11 -9.06 16.77
CA LEU A 189 -0.14 -8.65 16.16
C LEU A 189 -1.10 -9.83 16.12
N THR A 190 -2.36 -9.52 16.42
CA THR A 190 -3.48 -10.46 16.35
C THR A 190 -4.60 -9.80 15.56
N HIS A 191 -5.67 -10.52 15.29
CA HIS A 191 -6.85 -9.99 14.60
C HIS A 191 -7.28 -8.59 15.13
N GLY A 192 -7.46 -7.65 14.23
CA GLY A 192 -7.78 -6.25 14.49
C GLY A 192 -6.63 -5.30 14.11
N SER A 193 -6.74 -4.05 14.56
CA SER A 193 -5.79 -2.99 14.19
C SER A 193 -4.91 -2.54 15.33
N LYS A 194 -3.61 -2.40 15.08
CA LYS A 194 -2.65 -1.65 15.89
C LYS A 194 -2.20 -0.44 15.08
N SER A 195 -2.23 0.76 15.68
CA SER A 195 -1.72 1.97 15.03
C SER A 195 -0.57 2.58 15.82
N ILE A 196 0.44 3.07 15.11
CA ILE A 196 1.48 3.97 15.59
C ILE A 196 1.21 5.31 14.93
N ALA A 197 0.90 6.35 15.71
CA ALA A 197 0.40 7.58 15.12
C ALA A 197 0.74 8.82 15.95
N SER A 198 1.03 9.92 15.26
CA SER A 198 1.07 11.25 15.87
C SER A 198 -0.22 12.00 15.54
N THR A 199 -0.87 12.53 16.57
CA THR A 199 -2.02 13.44 16.47
C THR A 199 -1.74 14.76 17.22
N ARG A 200 -0.50 15.00 17.58
CA ARG A 200 -0.07 16.15 18.36
C ARG A 200 0.30 17.30 17.42
N GLU A 201 -0.63 18.25 17.29
CA GLU A 201 -0.48 19.38 16.37
C GLU A 201 -0.26 18.87 14.92
N VAL A 202 0.69 19.42 14.20
CA VAL A 202 1.01 19.10 12.81
C VAL A 202 2.44 18.59 12.64
N ARG A 203 2.96 17.84 13.61
CA ARG A 203 4.36 17.39 13.58
C ARG A 203 4.53 15.98 14.14
N THR A 204 5.55 15.31 13.65
CA THR A 204 6.14 14.14 14.29
C THR A 204 6.82 14.55 15.59
N THR A 205 6.63 13.80 16.66
CA THR A 205 7.27 14.02 17.95
C THR A 205 8.07 12.78 18.36
N HIS A 206 8.88 12.89 19.40
CA HIS A 206 9.58 11.74 19.98
C HIS A 206 8.67 10.74 20.72
N THR A 207 7.37 11.06 20.84
CA THR A 207 6.40 10.16 21.49
C THR A 207 6.18 8.90 20.68
N GLU A 208 6.11 9.02 19.37
CA GLU A 208 5.97 7.91 18.42
C GLU A 208 6.94 8.13 17.26
N ASN A 209 7.64 7.09 16.85
CA ASN A 209 8.55 7.14 15.73
C ASN A 209 7.84 6.65 14.46
N PRO A 210 7.94 7.36 13.32
CA PRO A 210 7.34 6.94 12.06
C PRO A 210 8.11 5.80 11.35
N ALA A 211 8.61 4.86 12.12
CA ALA A 211 9.34 3.69 11.63
C ALA A 211 8.97 2.44 12.40
N PHE A 212 9.13 1.30 11.76
CA PHE A 212 8.84 0.00 12.34
C PHE A 212 9.79 -1.09 11.80
N LEU A 213 9.89 -2.15 12.56
CA LEU A 213 10.40 -3.45 12.11
C LEU A 213 9.28 -4.47 12.23
N LEU A 214 9.12 -5.31 11.22
CA LEU A 214 8.11 -6.36 11.20
C LEU A 214 8.79 -7.70 10.91
N THR A 215 8.73 -8.60 11.89
CA THR A 215 9.23 -9.96 11.75
C THR A 215 8.07 -10.88 11.39
N LEU A 216 8.25 -11.68 10.34
CA LEU A 216 7.25 -12.62 9.84
C LEU A 216 7.58 -14.04 10.29
N ASN A 217 6.54 -14.84 10.60
CA ASN A 217 6.63 -16.27 10.97
C ASN A 217 7.50 -16.56 12.21
N SER A 218 7.80 -15.54 13.00
CA SER A 218 8.59 -15.67 14.22
C SER A 218 8.09 -14.70 15.29
N ASP A 219 8.29 -15.04 16.54
CA ASP A 219 8.05 -14.18 17.70
C ASP A 219 9.36 -13.61 18.27
N SER A 220 10.48 -13.80 17.56
CA SER A 220 11.79 -13.30 17.96
C SER A 220 12.71 -13.07 16.76
N PHE A 221 13.63 -12.17 16.93
CA PHE A 221 14.74 -11.91 16.02
C PHE A 221 15.93 -11.37 16.82
N SER A 222 17.11 -11.35 16.22
CA SER A 222 18.29 -10.73 16.79
C SER A 222 19.12 -10.01 15.71
N GLU A 223 20.19 -9.36 16.11
CA GLU A 223 21.13 -8.73 15.17
C GLU A 223 21.83 -9.73 14.23
N THR A 224 21.77 -11.01 14.53
CA THR A 224 22.47 -12.07 13.81
C THR A 224 21.57 -13.12 13.17
N TYR A 225 20.28 -13.08 13.45
CA TYR A 225 19.31 -13.99 12.83
C TYR A 225 17.91 -13.38 12.74
N GLY A 226 17.11 -13.93 11.84
CA GLY A 226 15.73 -13.54 11.60
C GLY A 226 15.60 -12.73 10.30
N GLU A 227 14.43 -12.80 9.71
CA GLU A 227 14.04 -12.03 8.55
C GLU A 227 13.11 -10.89 8.99
N VAL A 228 13.46 -9.67 8.67
CA VAL A 228 12.78 -8.47 9.15
C VAL A 228 12.50 -7.52 7.99
N ILE A 229 11.27 -7.08 7.87
CA ILE A 229 10.87 -5.98 6.99
C ILE A 229 10.98 -4.68 7.80
N ALA A 230 11.81 -3.75 7.34
CA ALA A 230 11.91 -2.41 7.91
C ALA A 230 11.10 -1.42 7.06
N GLY A 231 10.33 -0.57 7.72
CA GLY A 231 9.60 0.52 7.07
C GLY A 231 9.72 1.83 7.82
N ALA A 232 9.79 2.93 7.07
CA ALA A 232 9.80 4.28 7.63
C ALA A 232 9.04 5.24 6.72
N LEU A 233 8.32 6.18 7.32
CA LEU A 233 7.61 7.23 6.59
C LEU A 233 8.46 8.51 6.60
N ALA A 234 8.83 8.99 5.41
CA ALA A 234 9.59 10.23 5.22
C ALA A 234 8.65 11.45 5.26
N TRP A 235 7.96 11.65 6.38
CA TRP A 235 7.03 12.75 6.60
C TRP A 235 7.19 13.31 8.02
N SER A 236 7.32 14.63 8.14
CA SER A 236 7.55 15.31 9.43
C SER A 236 6.28 15.86 10.09
N GLY A 237 5.12 15.70 9.46
CA GLY A 237 3.81 16.09 9.99
C GLY A 237 3.17 14.98 10.83
N ASN A 238 1.89 15.14 11.12
CA ASN A 238 1.09 14.07 11.72
C ASN A 238 1.07 12.85 10.80
N PHE A 239 1.41 11.70 11.33
CA PHE A 239 1.51 10.45 10.58
C PHE A 239 0.68 9.34 11.22
N ARG A 240 0.39 8.33 10.44
CA ARG A 240 -0.16 7.06 10.91
C ARG A 240 0.45 5.89 10.15
N LEU A 241 0.93 4.93 10.91
CA LEU A 241 1.22 3.58 10.45
C LEU A 241 0.12 2.70 11.02
N ASN A 242 -0.68 2.06 10.17
CA ASN A 242 -1.75 1.17 10.59
C ASN A 242 -1.42 -0.26 10.20
N PHE A 243 -1.52 -1.17 11.16
CA PHE A 243 -1.29 -2.61 11.02
C PHE A 243 -2.60 -3.31 11.31
N GLU A 244 -3.29 -3.78 10.28
CA GLU A 244 -4.58 -4.46 10.40
C GLU A 244 -4.46 -5.91 9.97
N VAL A 245 -4.74 -6.84 10.89
CA VAL A 245 -4.80 -8.28 10.61
C VAL A 245 -6.27 -8.66 10.45
N ASP A 246 -6.62 -9.20 9.30
CA ASP A 246 -7.98 -9.62 8.97
C ASP A 246 -8.33 -11.02 9.50
N GLU A 247 -9.55 -11.48 9.19
CA GLU A 247 -10.08 -12.80 9.57
C GLU A 247 -9.40 -13.99 8.87
N PHE A 248 -8.54 -13.73 7.89
CA PHE A 248 -7.76 -14.72 7.15
C PHE A 248 -6.26 -14.65 7.45
N ASP A 249 -5.90 -13.97 8.53
CA ASP A 249 -4.52 -13.73 8.96
C ASP A 249 -3.68 -12.95 7.93
N VAL A 250 -4.31 -12.15 7.07
CA VAL A 250 -3.61 -11.22 6.19
C VAL A 250 -3.37 -9.91 6.93
N LEU A 251 -2.11 -9.48 6.99
CA LEU A 251 -1.73 -8.17 7.53
C LEU A 251 -1.69 -7.15 6.41
N THR A 252 -2.44 -6.06 6.56
CA THR A 252 -2.27 -4.86 5.71
C THR A 252 -1.56 -3.76 6.50
N VAL A 253 -0.42 -3.30 5.99
CA VAL A 253 0.30 -2.16 6.56
C VAL A 253 0.04 -0.92 5.71
N LEU A 254 -0.62 0.08 6.29
CA LEU A 254 -0.81 1.40 5.68
C LEU A 254 0.15 2.40 6.32
N ALA A 255 0.84 3.20 5.50
CA ALA A 255 1.75 4.24 5.97
C ALA A 255 1.50 5.56 5.24
N GLY A 256 1.30 6.65 5.99
CA GLY A 256 1.05 7.95 5.39
C GLY A 256 0.70 9.06 6.39
N ALA A 257 0.21 10.17 5.87
CA ALA A 257 -0.31 11.25 6.69
C ALA A 257 -1.51 10.75 7.52
N ASN A 258 -1.61 11.23 8.76
CA ASN A 258 -2.68 10.82 9.65
C ASN A 258 -4.02 11.40 9.17
N PRO A 259 -5.03 10.56 8.87
CA PRO A 259 -6.33 11.03 8.41
C PRO A 259 -7.19 11.66 9.53
N ASN A 260 -6.76 11.57 10.79
CA ASN A 260 -7.51 12.15 11.90
C ASN A 260 -7.49 13.68 11.85
N ALA A 261 -8.65 14.29 11.76
CA ALA A 261 -8.83 15.74 11.63
C ALA A 261 -8.03 16.36 10.45
N SER A 262 -7.82 15.58 9.40
CA SER A 262 -7.10 15.99 8.19
C SER A 262 -7.94 15.66 6.97
N GLU A 263 -8.15 16.64 6.13
CA GLU A 263 -8.77 16.48 4.82
C GLU A 263 -8.10 17.44 3.83
N TYR A 264 -8.06 17.06 2.56
CA TYR A 264 -7.51 17.89 1.51
C TYR A 264 -8.52 18.08 0.39
N ARG A 265 -8.84 19.34 0.08
CA ARG A 265 -9.74 19.67 -1.01
C ARG A 265 -8.96 19.89 -2.30
N LEU A 266 -9.08 18.96 -3.22
CA LEU A 266 -8.39 18.94 -4.50
C LEU A 266 -9.31 19.52 -5.60
N ARG A 267 -8.92 20.65 -6.19
CA ARG A 267 -9.71 21.32 -7.24
C ARG A 267 -9.62 20.58 -8.57
N PRO A 268 -10.55 20.85 -9.51
CA PRO A 268 -10.45 20.32 -10.88
C PRO A 268 -9.09 20.60 -11.52
N GLY A 269 -8.45 19.57 -12.05
CA GLY A 269 -7.14 19.61 -12.69
C GLY A 269 -5.94 19.62 -11.75
N GLU A 270 -6.14 19.78 -10.44
CA GLU A 270 -5.05 19.72 -9.46
C GLU A 270 -4.57 18.28 -9.22
N THR A 271 -3.33 18.20 -8.76
CA THR A 271 -2.66 16.96 -8.39
C THR A 271 -2.14 17.08 -6.96
N PHE A 272 -2.31 16.03 -6.19
CA PHE A 272 -1.78 15.86 -4.84
C PHE A 272 -0.80 14.71 -4.81
N THR A 273 0.37 14.90 -4.20
CA THR A 273 1.38 13.86 -3.99
C THR A 273 1.51 13.59 -2.50
N THR A 274 1.40 12.31 -2.11
CA THR A 274 1.45 11.89 -0.71
C THR A 274 2.88 11.82 -0.19
#